data_15a694f3120fb09cdd46240181ffeb46
#
_entry.id   15a694f3120fb09cdd46240181ffeb46
#
_cell.length_a   1.000
_cell.length_b   1.000
_cell.length_c   1.000
_cell.angle_alpha   90.00
_cell.angle_beta   90.00
_cell.angle_gamma   90.00
#
_symmetry.space_group_name_H-M   'P 1'
#
loop_
_entity.id
_entity.type
_entity.pdbx_description
1 polymer ?
#
loop_
_entity_poly.entity_id
_entity_poly.type
_entity_poly.pdbx_seq_one_letter_code
_entity_poly.pdbx_strand_id
1 'polypeptide(L)'
;MLKRTMLAGVATLAAALALAAAPANAQIKIGAAGPMTGNYASFGKQLKDGAEMAVADINAAGGVLGQKVMLELGDDACDPKQANSVAQSMASKKIVMMAGHFCSSSSIPASKVYAEEGILQITPASTNPKFTEEGSWNTFRTCGRDDQQGLVAGTFLAKEYKGRKVAVLHDNTAYGKGLADETKKVMNKAGLTETMYAAYVPGEKDYSALVSKMKQANIDVIYIGGYHTETGLIIRQAKQQGMNPTVMGGDALVTSEYWQITGDQGEGTIMTFPSDPRRRPSAAKVVAQFKAKGIDPEGYVLYTYAAIQEWAAAATKAGTTDPKKVAETLKAGSWDTVLGKISYDKKGDVTESDYVFYIWHKGNYAEM
;
A
#
# COMPACT_ATOMS: atom_id res chain seq x y z
N MET A 1 86.55 14.80 -19.64
CA MET A 1 85.85 13.82 -18.79
C MET A 1 84.89 14.58 -17.95
N LEU A 2 83.63 14.50 -18.23
CA LEU A 2 82.47 14.79 -17.38
C LEU A 2 81.24 15.03 -18.29
N LYS A 3 80.49 14.00 -18.56
CA LYS A 3 79.09 14.08 -19.05
C LYS A 3 78.50 12.69 -18.98
N ARG A 4 77.84 12.36 -17.89
CA ARG A 4 76.84 11.26 -17.78
C ARG A 4 76.35 11.24 -16.33
N THR A 5 75.26 11.93 -16.07
CA THR A 5 74.35 11.61 -14.98
C THR A 5 73.28 12.72 -14.86
N MET A 6 72.22 12.65 -15.66
CA MET A 6 70.95 13.36 -15.43
C MET A 6 69.93 12.82 -16.43
N LEU A 7 69.37 11.64 -16.16
CA LEU A 7 68.18 11.13 -16.84
C LEU A 7 67.63 9.90 -16.08
N ALA A 8 67.23 10.09 -14.84
CA ALA A 8 66.61 9.01 -14.06
C ALA A 8 65.67 9.54 -13.00
N GLY A 9 64.96 10.68 -13.23
CA GLY A 9 64.15 11.33 -12.20
C GLY A 9 62.72 11.66 -12.61
N VAL A 10 62.24 11.37 -13.83
CA VAL A 10 60.93 11.84 -14.31
C VAL A 10 59.92 10.71 -14.55
N ALA A 11 60.33 9.44 -14.47
CA ALA A 11 59.42 8.31 -14.80
C ALA A 11 58.61 7.78 -13.62
N THR A 12 58.81 8.23 -12.37
CA THR A 12 58.15 7.66 -11.17
C THR A 12 56.99 8.48 -10.63
N LEU A 13 56.69 9.66 -11.18
CA LEU A 13 55.59 10.51 -10.71
C LEU A 13 54.28 10.35 -11.54
N ALA A 14 54.33 9.68 -12.69
CA ALA A 14 53.15 9.48 -13.55
C ALA A 14 52.32 8.24 -13.19
N ALA A 15 52.84 7.33 -12.37
CA ALA A 15 52.10 6.09 -11.99
C ALA A 15 51.24 6.22 -10.73
N ALA A 16 51.34 7.34 -9.98
CA ALA A 16 50.57 7.52 -8.73
C ALA A 16 49.25 8.28 -8.88
N LEU A 17 48.93 8.85 -10.05
CA LEU A 17 47.67 9.57 -10.30
C LEU A 17 46.54 8.74 -10.98
N ALA A 18 46.79 7.48 -11.28
CA ALA A 18 45.78 6.61 -11.95
C ALA A 18 44.87 5.81 -11.01
N LEU A 19 44.95 6.00 -9.68
CA LEU A 19 44.19 5.20 -8.70
C LEU A 19 43.10 5.94 -7.96
N ALA A 20 42.60 7.05 -8.44
CA ALA A 20 41.54 7.80 -7.73
C ALA A 20 40.32 8.20 -8.60
N ALA A 21 40.05 7.51 -9.68
CA ALA A 21 38.73 7.55 -10.28
C ALA A 21 37.96 6.30 -9.79
N ALA A 22 37.56 6.30 -8.53
CA ALA A 22 36.47 5.42 -8.15
C ALA A 22 35.29 5.76 -9.09
N PRO A 23 34.71 4.78 -9.82
CA PRO A 23 33.57 5.07 -10.65
C PRO A 23 32.55 5.73 -9.73
N ALA A 24 32.04 6.90 -10.13
CA ALA A 24 30.87 7.49 -9.48
C ALA A 24 29.81 6.37 -9.47
N ASN A 25 29.60 5.75 -8.29
CA ASN A 25 28.67 4.63 -8.16
C ASN A 25 27.32 5.14 -8.62
N ALA A 26 26.90 4.72 -9.81
CA ALA A 26 25.58 5.04 -10.33
C ALA A 26 24.57 4.60 -9.28
N GLN A 27 23.79 5.54 -8.75
CA GLN A 27 22.80 5.24 -7.73
C GLN A 27 21.60 4.58 -8.41
N ILE A 28 21.08 3.52 -7.82
CA ILE A 28 19.85 2.89 -8.27
C ILE A 28 18.68 3.74 -7.74
N LYS A 29 17.84 4.23 -8.65
CA LYS A 29 16.67 5.02 -8.25
C LYS A 29 15.44 4.14 -8.20
N ILE A 30 14.69 4.24 -7.11
CA ILE A 30 13.35 3.65 -6.95
C ILE A 30 12.37 4.73 -6.53
N GLY A 31 11.08 4.50 -6.77
CA GLY A 31 10.01 5.41 -6.35
C GLY A 31 9.18 4.85 -5.21
N ALA A 32 8.57 5.75 -4.44
CA ALA A 32 7.39 5.44 -3.62
C ALA A 32 6.34 6.52 -3.87
N ALA A 33 5.11 6.11 -4.17
CA ALA A 33 4.03 7.04 -4.49
C ALA A 33 2.71 6.64 -3.83
N GLY A 34 1.96 7.66 -3.44
CA GLY A 34 0.64 7.57 -2.82
C GLY A 34 0.13 8.96 -2.49
N PRO A 35 -0.97 9.08 -1.73
CA PRO A 35 -1.55 10.36 -1.35
C PRO A 35 -0.72 11.04 -0.25
N MET A 36 0.38 11.69 -0.63
CA MET A 36 1.24 12.39 0.33
C MET A 36 0.56 13.63 0.90
N THR A 37 -0.46 14.15 0.20
CA THR A 37 -1.30 15.26 0.60
C THR A 37 -2.79 14.92 0.48
N GLY A 38 -3.67 15.81 0.99
CA GLY A 38 -5.12 15.65 0.90
C GLY A 38 -5.73 14.78 2.02
N ASN A 39 -6.97 14.32 1.78
CA ASN A 39 -7.78 13.64 2.80
C ASN A 39 -7.23 12.28 3.25
N TYR A 40 -6.30 11.70 2.51
CA TYR A 40 -5.74 10.38 2.77
C TYR A 40 -4.23 10.43 3.05
N ALA A 41 -3.73 11.60 3.44
CA ALA A 41 -2.29 11.83 3.67
C ALA A 41 -1.68 10.92 4.74
N SER A 42 -2.47 10.42 5.69
CA SER A 42 -2.01 9.43 6.67
C SER A 42 -1.48 8.15 6.00
N PHE A 43 -2.13 7.70 4.93
CA PHE A 43 -1.64 6.54 4.16
C PHE A 43 -0.40 6.87 3.34
N GLY A 44 -0.33 8.07 2.75
CA GLY A 44 0.90 8.55 2.11
C GLY A 44 2.10 8.54 3.07
N LYS A 45 1.86 9.00 4.31
CA LYS A 45 2.87 8.91 5.37
C LYS A 45 3.27 7.48 5.69
N GLN A 46 2.33 6.54 5.77
CA GLN A 46 2.64 5.12 5.99
C GLN A 46 3.57 4.57 4.89
N LEU A 47 3.27 4.87 3.63
CA LEU A 47 4.11 4.45 2.50
C LEU A 47 5.50 5.08 2.58
N LYS A 48 5.57 6.37 2.84
CA LYS A 48 6.82 7.11 2.98
C LYS A 48 7.69 6.53 4.10
N ASP A 49 7.13 6.36 5.30
CA ASP A 49 7.85 5.85 6.46
C ASP A 49 8.43 4.44 6.17
N GLY A 50 7.63 3.55 5.56
CA GLY A 50 8.05 2.22 5.17
C GLY A 50 9.18 2.23 4.14
N ALA A 51 9.04 3.08 3.11
CA ALA A 51 10.02 3.19 2.03
C ALA A 51 11.35 3.78 2.51
N GLU A 52 11.32 4.85 3.28
CA GLU A 52 12.52 5.49 3.82
C GLU A 52 13.30 4.53 4.74
N MET A 53 12.62 3.76 5.59
CA MET A 53 13.26 2.78 6.46
C MET A 53 13.87 1.64 5.65
N ALA A 54 13.15 1.08 4.67
CA ALA A 54 13.66 -0.01 3.84
C ALA A 54 14.91 0.42 3.06
N VAL A 55 14.88 1.61 2.45
CA VAL A 55 16.05 2.15 1.73
C VAL A 55 17.23 2.41 2.66
N ALA A 56 16.97 2.93 3.87
CA ALA A 56 18.01 3.12 4.86
C ALA A 56 18.69 1.81 5.26
N ASP A 57 17.92 0.76 5.53
CA ASP A 57 18.44 -0.55 5.93
C ASP A 57 19.20 -1.24 4.78
N ILE A 58 18.67 -1.19 3.55
CA ILE A 58 19.36 -1.71 2.36
C ILE A 58 20.67 -0.99 2.15
N ASN A 59 20.70 0.33 2.28
CA ASN A 59 21.90 1.12 2.13
C ASN A 59 22.91 0.88 3.24
N ALA A 60 22.47 0.65 4.47
CA ALA A 60 23.34 0.27 5.59
C ALA A 60 23.97 -1.12 5.36
N ALA A 61 23.25 -2.04 4.71
CA ALA A 61 23.74 -3.37 4.35
C ALA A 61 24.66 -3.39 3.09
N GLY A 62 24.98 -2.24 2.49
CA GLY A 62 25.86 -2.15 1.32
C GLY A 62 25.15 -1.86 -0.01
N GLY A 63 23.83 -1.67 0.02
CA GLY A 63 23.02 -1.38 -1.17
C GLY A 63 22.60 -2.63 -1.93
N VAL A 64 22.16 -2.46 -3.18
CA VAL A 64 21.81 -3.53 -4.11
C VAL A 64 22.94 -3.67 -5.12
N LEU A 65 23.51 -4.86 -5.28
CA LEU A 65 24.65 -5.12 -6.17
C LEU A 65 25.84 -4.15 -5.92
N GLY A 66 26.06 -3.77 -4.65
CA GLY A 66 27.12 -2.83 -4.27
C GLY A 66 26.81 -1.36 -4.57
N GLN A 67 25.62 -1.03 -5.03
CA GLN A 67 25.19 0.32 -5.34
C GLN A 67 24.17 0.83 -4.34
N LYS A 68 24.28 2.11 -3.96
CA LYS A 68 23.28 2.76 -3.09
C LYS A 68 21.96 2.95 -3.81
N VAL A 69 20.87 2.77 -3.06
CA VAL A 69 19.50 3.02 -3.51
C VAL A 69 19.10 4.45 -3.13
N MET A 70 18.53 5.18 -4.08
CA MET A 70 17.95 6.50 -3.89
C MET A 70 16.43 6.40 -4.02
N LEU A 71 15.70 7.00 -3.08
CA LEU A 71 14.25 7.05 -3.06
C LEU A 71 13.74 8.36 -3.65
N GLU A 72 12.82 8.26 -4.61
CA GLU A 72 12.04 9.37 -5.16
C GLU A 72 10.60 9.26 -4.64
N LEU A 73 10.06 10.35 -4.11
CA LEU A 73 8.67 10.38 -3.61
C LEU A 73 7.74 11.03 -4.65
N GLY A 74 6.54 10.47 -4.80
CA GLY A 74 5.48 10.99 -5.65
C GLY A 74 4.18 11.14 -4.88
N ASP A 75 3.51 12.29 -5.08
CA ASP A 75 2.19 12.57 -4.53
C ASP A 75 1.13 12.46 -5.62
N ASP A 76 0.24 11.49 -5.51
CA ASP A 76 -0.88 11.29 -6.42
C ASP A 76 -2.23 11.75 -5.87
N ALA A 77 -2.28 12.16 -4.60
CA ALA A 77 -3.50 12.57 -3.89
C ALA A 77 -4.71 11.61 -4.07
N CYS A 78 -4.47 10.33 -4.41
CA CYS A 78 -5.47 9.34 -4.86
C CYS A 78 -6.25 9.76 -6.13
N ASP A 79 -5.75 10.72 -6.90
CA ASP A 79 -6.33 11.12 -8.17
C ASP A 79 -5.69 10.34 -9.35
N PRO A 80 -6.49 9.67 -10.20
CA PRO A 80 -5.96 8.84 -11.29
C PRO A 80 -5.21 9.64 -12.36
N LYS A 81 -5.55 10.92 -12.57
CA LYS A 81 -4.84 11.77 -13.54
C LYS A 81 -3.49 12.21 -12.97
N GLN A 82 -3.48 12.59 -11.69
CA GLN A 82 -2.24 12.93 -11.00
C GLN A 82 -1.33 11.72 -10.90
N ALA A 83 -1.86 10.52 -10.66
CA ALA A 83 -1.09 9.28 -10.66
C ALA A 83 -0.36 9.02 -11.99
N ASN A 84 -1.03 9.27 -13.13
CA ASN A 84 -0.38 9.18 -14.44
C ASN A 84 0.75 10.23 -14.60
N SER A 85 0.53 11.45 -14.12
CA SER A 85 1.56 12.50 -14.16
C SER A 85 2.77 12.14 -13.28
N VAL A 86 2.51 11.56 -12.10
CA VAL A 86 3.56 11.02 -11.21
C VAL A 86 4.32 9.90 -11.93
N ALA A 87 3.63 8.97 -12.58
CA ALA A 87 4.27 7.86 -13.29
C ALA A 87 5.21 8.36 -14.41
N GLN A 88 4.79 9.32 -15.20
CA GLN A 88 5.62 9.96 -16.24
C GLN A 88 6.83 10.70 -15.64
N SER A 89 6.63 11.43 -14.53
CA SER A 89 7.71 12.09 -13.82
C SER A 89 8.74 11.09 -13.29
N MET A 90 8.29 9.98 -12.74
CA MET A 90 9.16 8.91 -12.22
C MET A 90 9.93 8.22 -13.35
N ALA A 91 9.30 8.00 -14.50
CA ALA A 91 9.97 7.50 -15.70
C ALA A 91 11.09 8.46 -16.16
N SER A 92 10.82 9.76 -16.19
CA SER A 92 11.83 10.77 -16.53
C SER A 92 13.03 10.77 -15.57
N LYS A 93 12.80 10.43 -14.30
CA LYS A 93 13.85 10.27 -13.28
C LYS A 93 14.62 8.94 -13.41
N LYS A 94 14.16 8.05 -14.32
CA LYS A 94 14.74 6.73 -14.60
C LYS A 94 14.74 5.82 -13.35
N ILE A 95 13.63 5.78 -12.62
CA ILE A 95 13.46 4.78 -11.58
C ILE A 95 13.33 3.38 -12.21
N VAL A 96 13.77 2.35 -11.50
CA VAL A 96 13.66 0.95 -11.96
C VAL A 96 12.48 0.22 -11.32
N MET A 97 11.98 0.74 -10.21
CA MET A 97 10.87 0.14 -9.44
C MET A 97 10.07 1.22 -8.73
N MET A 98 8.75 1.05 -8.68
CA MET A 98 7.80 1.84 -7.92
C MET A 98 7.19 1.01 -6.79
N ALA A 99 7.40 1.42 -5.54
CA ALA A 99 6.65 0.94 -4.37
C ALA A 99 5.39 1.79 -4.21
N GLY A 100 4.30 1.35 -4.76
CA GLY A 100 3.05 2.13 -4.82
C GLY A 100 2.22 1.76 -6.05
N HIS A 101 1.20 2.51 -6.33
CA HIS A 101 0.58 3.55 -5.52
C HIS A 101 -0.24 2.96 -4.35
N PHE A 102 -0.83 3.82 -3.52
CA PHE A 102 -1.72 3.37 -2.45
C PHE A 102 -3.12 3.04 -2.99
N CYS A 103 -3.79 4.02 -3.57
CA CYS A 103 -5.16 3.89 -4.05
C CYS A 103 -5.23 3.04 -5.33
N SER A 104 -6.18 2.09 -5.40
CA SER A 104 -6.40 1.27 -6.61
C SER A 104 -6.70 2.12 -7.84
N SER A 105 -7.43 3.24 -7.67
CA SER A 105 -7.70 4.22 -8.73
C SER A 105 -6.46 4.90 -9.28
N SER A 106 -5.38 4.95 -8.49
CA SER A 106 -4.07 5.46 -8.90
C SER A 106 -3.20 4.36 -9.51
N SER A 107 -3.11 3.20 -8.84
CA SER A 107 -2.24 2.09 -9.27
C SER A 107 -2.62 1.53 -10.64
N ILE A 108 -3.92 1.36 -10.91
CA ILE A 108 -4.41 0.75 -12.15
C ILE A 108 -3.99 1.55 -13.40
N PRO A 109 -4.27 2.86 -13.52
CA PRO A 109 -3.82 3.62 -14.68
C PRO A 109 -2.30 3.82 -14.71
N ALA A 110 -1.65 4.08 -13.57
CA ALA A 110 -0.20 4.27 -13.51
C ALA A 110 0.58 3.02 -13.93
N SER A 111 0.05 1.81 -13.67
CA SER A 111 0.71 0.56 -14.05
C SER A 111 0.95 0.43 -15.56
N LYS A 112 0.06 1.00 -16.36
CA LYS A 112 0.17 1.01 -17.82
C LYS A 112 1.34 1.89 -18.27
N VAL A 113 1.45 3.09 -17.69
CA VAL A 113 2.59 3.99 -17.94
C VAL A 113 3.89 3.32 -17.50
N TYR A 114 3.94 2.71 -16.32
CA TYR A 114 5.13 2.00 -15.85
C TYR A 114 5.49 0.80 -16.75
N ALA A 115 4.50 0.07 -17.27
CA ALA A 115 4.76 -1.04 -18.20
C ALA A 115 5.41 -0.58 -19.51
N GLU A 116 4.90 0.53 -20.09
CA GLU A 116 5.42 1.17 -21.31
C GLU A 116 6.85 1.69 -21.11
N GLU A 117 7.10 2.30 -19.95
CA GLU A 117 8.41 2.87 -19.59
C GLU A 117 9.41 1.84 -19.01
N GLY A 118 9.01 0.56 -18.95
CA GLY A 118 9.87 -0.50 -18.47
C GLY A 118 10.16 -0.46 -16.97
N ILE A 119 9.22 -0.02 -16.15
CA ILE A 119 9.33 0.11 -14.70
C ILE A 119 8.51 -0.97 -14.00
N LEU A 120 9.10 -1.66 -13.03
CA LEU A 120 8.41 -2.61 -12.16
C LEU A 120 7.54 -1.85 -11.13
N GLN A 121 6.31 -2.31 -10.90
CA GLN A 121 5.43 -1.75 -9.86
C GLN A 121 5.05 -2.81 -8.84
N ILE A 122 5.32 -2.54 -7.57
CA ILE A 122 4.88 -3.36 -6.44
C ILE A 122 4.04 -2.48 -5.52
N THR A 123 2.72 -2.65 -5.56
CA THR A 123 1.85 -1.90 -4.65
C THR A 123 1.78 -2.57 -3.28
N PRO A 124 1.93 -1.81 -2.19
CA PRO A 124 1.71 -2.35 -0.85
C PRO A 124 0.23 -2.41 -0.45
N ALA A 125 -0.68 -1.74 -1.16
CA ALA A 125 -1.99 -1.39 -0.64
C ALA A 125 -3.15 -1.44 -1.64
N SER A 126 -2.90 -1.43 -2.94
CA SER A 126 -3.99 -1.47 -3.94
C SER A 126 -4.56 -2.88 -4.03
N THR A 127 -5.75 -3.06 -3.50
CA THR A 127 -6.42 -4.36 -3.32
C THR A 127 -7.37 -4.74 -4.45
N ASN A 128 -7.79 -3.78 -5.31
CA ASN A 128 -8.72 -4.08 -6.38
C ASN A 128 -8.17 -5.15 -7.34
N PRO A 129 -8.93 -6.25 -7.64
CA PRO A 129 -8.48 -7.32 -8.52
C PRO A 129 -8.02 -6.84 -9.90
N LYS A 130 -8.60 -5.78 -10.46
CA LYS A 130 -8.25 -5.26 -11.78
C LYS A 130 -6.79 -4.86 -11.92
N PHE A 131 -6.11 -4.48 -10.84
CA PHE A 131 -4.71 -4.10 -10.89
C PHE A 131 -3.82 -5.21 -11.51
N THR A 132 -4.09 -6.46 -11.18
CA THR A 132 -3.36 -7.63 -11.69
C THR A 132 -4.12 -8.37 -12.80
N GLU A 133 -5.46 -8.37 -12.79
CA GLU A 133 -6.25 -8.97 -13.87
C GLU A 133 -6.10 -8.22 -15.21
N GLU A 134 -6.04 -6.89 -15.16
CA GLU A 134 -5.80 -6.02 -16.31
C GLU A 134 -4.33 -5.57 -16.39
N GLY A 135 -3.48 -6.07 -15.49
CA GLY A 135 -2.07 -5.75 -15.37
C GLY A 135 -1.21 -6.37 -16.46
N SER A 136 0.06 -6.00 -16.44
CA SER A 136 1.07 -6.49 -17.38
C SER A 136 2.17 -7.23 -16.62
N TRP A 137 3.30 -7.46 -17.27
CA TRP A 137 4.48 -8.12 -16.71
C TRP A 137 4.99 -7.46 -15.40
N ASN A 138 4.70 -6.18 -15.22
CA ASN A 138 5.28 -5.30 -14.21
C ASN A 138 4.46 -5.15 -12.93
N THR A 139 3.27 -5.76 -12.82
CA THR A 139 2.36 -5.55 -11.68
C THR A 139 2.51 -6.63 -10.61
N PHE A 140 2.75 -6.18 -9.36
CA PHE A 140 2.84 -7.02 -8.16
C PHE A 140 2.18 -6.32 -6.98
N ARG A 141 1.72 -7.08 -5.98
CA ARG A 141 1.23 -6.53 -4.72
C ARG A 141 1.70 -7.34 -3.51
N THR A 142 2.05 -6.67 -2.41
CA THR A 142 2.34 -7.33 -1.14
C THR A 142 1.11 -7.49 -0.24
N CYS A 143 0.00 -6.83 -0.56
CA CYS A 143 -1.29 -6.95 0.11
C CYS A 143 -2.19 -8.03 -0.53
N GLY A 144 -3.32 -8.33 0.13
CA GLY A 144 -4.36 -9.19 -0.44
C GLY A 144 -5.23 -8.49 -1.48
N ARG A 145 -6.35 -9.14 -1.86
CA ARG A 145 -7.30 -8.68 -2.89
C ARG A 145 -8.69 -8.44 -2.31
N ASP A 146 -9.44 -7.53 -2.93
CA ASP A 146 -10.83 -7.20 -2.52
C ASP A 146 -11.80 -8.37 -2.68
N ASP A 147 -11.57 -9.30 -3.62
CA ASP A 147 -12.41 -10.48 -3.75
C ASP A 147 -12.21 -11.47 -2.58
N GLN A 148 -11.01 -11.56 -2.01
CA GLN A 148 -10.74 -12.31 -0.79
C GLN A 148 -11.31 -11.58 0.43
N GLN A 149 -11.10 -10.28 0.53
CA GLN A 149 -11.62 -9.43 1.60
C GLN A 149 -13.15 -9.42 1.59
N GLY A 150 -13.79 -9.27 0.41
CA GLY A 150 -15.22 -9.32 0.23
C GLY A 150 -15.83 -10.67 0.56
N LEU A 151 -15.10 -11.78 0.32
CA LEU A 151 -15.52 -13.12 0.74
C LEU A 151 -15.65 -13.21 2.26
N VAL A 152 -14.64 -12.72 2.99
CA VAL A 152 -14.63 -12.72 4.46
C VAL A 152 -15.73 -11.80 5.00
N ALA A 153 -15.79 -10.56 4.52
CA ALA A 153 -16.76 -9.55 4.96
C ALA A 153 -18.22 -9.95 4.65
N GLY A 154 -18.50 -10.39 3.43
CA GLY A 154 -19.84 -10.77 3.00
C GLY A 154 -20.37 -12.01 3.72
N THR A 155 -19.48 -13.01 3.98
CA THR A 155 -19.83 -14.19 4.75
C THR A 155 -20.17 -13.83 6.20
N PHE A 156 -19.37 -12.96 6.81
CA PHE A 156 -19.60 -12.49 8.17
C PHE A 156 -20.92 -11.73 8.28
N LEU A 157 -21.17 -10.78 7.36
CA LEU A 157 -22.43 -10.02 7.34
C LEU A 157 -23.64 -10.93 7.23
N ALA A 158 -23.63 -11.90 6.33
CA ALA A 158 -24.75 -12.83 6.13
C ALA A 158 -25.00 -13.73 7.33
N LYS A 159 -23.95 -14.10 8.07
CA LYS A 159 -24.05 -14.95 9.26
C LYS A 159 -24.54 -14.15 10.47
N GLU A 160 -23.85 -13.07 10.81
CA GLU A 160 -24.04 -12.35 12.06
C GLU A 160 -25.23 -11.38 12.03
N TYR A 161 -25.59 -10.89 10.82
CA TYR A 161 -26.65 -9.89 10.67
C TYR A 161 -27.86 -10.41 9.87
N LYS A 162 -28.09 -11.72 9.88
CA LYS A 162 -29.26 -12.32 9.26
C LYS A 162 -30.57 -11.67 9.76
N GLY A 163 -31.41 -11.21 8.82
CA GLY A 163 -32.67 -10.54 9.13
C GLY A 163 -32.55 -9.06 9.52
N ARG A 164 -31.33 -8.51 9.53
CA ARG A 164 -31.09 -7.09 9.75
C ARG A 164 -31.13 -6.32 8.44
N LYS A 165 -31.42 -5.03 8.52
CA LYS A 165 -31.42 -4.12 7.38
C LYS A 165 -30.03 -3.57 7.15
N VAL A 166 -29.40 -3.97 6.04
CA VAL A 166 -28.02 -3.61 5.69
C VAL A 166 -28.01 -2.53 4.62
N ALA A 167 -27.26 -1.46 4.83
CA ALA A 167 -26.84 -0.55 3.78
C ALA A 167 -25.42 -0.92 3.33
N VAL A 168 -25.22 -1.05 2.03
CA VAL A 168 -23.89 -1.14 1.41
C VAL A 168 -23.61 0.17 0.70
N LEU A 169 -22.62 0.89 1.18
CA LEU A 169 -22.22 2.20 0.67
C LEU A 169 -20.86 2.12 -0.03
N HIS A 170 -20.61 3.01 -0.99
CA HIS A 170 -19.29 3.10 -1.63
C HIS A 170 -19.00 4.52 -2.14
N ASP A 171 -17.72 4.84 -2.25
CA ASP A 171 -17.20 6.14 -2.71
C ASP A 171 -17.10 6.26 -4.25
N ASN A 172 -17.58 5.27 -4.98
CA ASN A 172 -17.52 5.17 -6.44
C ASN A 172 -16.10 5.12 -7.04
N THR A 173 -15.06 4.94 -6.22
CA THR A 173 -13.69 4.71 -6.68
C THR A 173 -13.47 3.26 -7.11
N ALA A 174 -12.34 2.96 -7.75
CA ALA A 174 -11.99 1.59 -8.09
C ALA A 174 -11.89 0.69 -6.84
N TYR A 175 -11.31 1.22 -5.74
CA TYR A 175 -11.24 0.50 -4.46
C TYR A 175 -12.62 0.37 -3.81
N GLY A 176 -13.22 1.48 -3.41
CA GLY A 176 -14.39 1.41 -2.53
C GLY A 176 -15.60 0.76 -3.18
N LYS A 177 -15.87 1.07 -4.47
CA LYS A 177 -16.94 0.38 -5.22
C LYS A 177 -16.60 -1.08 -5.45
N GLY A 178 -15.36 -1.41 -5.80
CA GLY A 178 -14.92 -2.78 -6.03
C GLY A 178 -15.11 -3.66 -4.79
N LEU A 179 -14.64 -3.21 -3.64
CA LEU A 179 -14.79 -3.91 -2.37
C LEU A 179 -16.27 -4.05 -1.95
N ALA A 180 -17.06 -2.98 -2.09
CA ALA A 180 -18.49 -3.02 -1.79
C ALA A 180 -19.24 -4.03 -2.69
N ASP A 181 -18.93 -4.07 -3.98
CA ASP A 181 -19.53 -5.00 -4.93
C ASP A 181 -19.16 -6.46 -4.61
N GLU A 182 -17.90 -6.76 -4.29
CA GLU A 182 -17.49 -8.11 -3.91
C GLU A 182 -18.15 -8.55 -2.59
N THR A 183 -18.18 -7.69 -1.59
CA THR A 183 -18.86 -7.96 -0.31
C THR A 183 -20.35 -8.21 -0.50
N LYS A 184 -21.03 -7.32 -1.24
CA LYS A 184 -22.45 -7.45 -1.57
C LYS A 184 -22.77 -8.75 -2.31
N LYS A 185 -21.98 -9.09 -3.32
CA LYS A 185 -22.10 -10.32 -4.10
C LYS A 185 -22.06 -11.58 -3.22
N VAL A 186 -21.10 -11.64 -2.28
CA VAL A 186 -20.97 -12.75 -1.34
C VAL A 186 -22.11 -12.78 -0.35
N MET A 187 -22.45 -11.64 0.24
CA MET A 187 -23.55 -11.49 1.19
C MET A 187 -24.88 -11.95 0.58
N ASN A 188 -25.18 -11.52 -0.65
CA ASN A 188 -26.39 -11.89 -1.37
C ASN A 188 -26.43 -13.40 -1.70
N LYS A 189 -25.30 -13.96 -2.14
CA LYS A 189 -25.19 -15.41 -2.38
C LYS A 189 -25.45 -16.23 -1.11
N ALA A 190 -25.08 -15.68 0.05
CA ALA A 190 -25.32 -16.31 1.35
C ALA A 190 -26.73 -16.03 1.93
N GLY A 191 -27.61 -15.36 1.18
CA GLY A 191 -29.02 -15.17 1.51
C GLY A 191 -29.35 -13.90 2.32
N LEU A 192 -28.42 -12.95 2.44
CA LEU A 192 -28.69 -11.63 3.00
C LEU A 192 -28.61 -10.57 1.89
N THR A 193 -29.75 -9.98 1.56
CA THR A 193 -29.82 -8.90 0.56
C THR A 193 -29.80 -7.55 1.26
N GLU A 194 -29.05 -6.61 0.70
CA GLU A 194 -29.00 -5.23 1.21
C GLU A 194 -30.36 -4.53 1.06
N THR A 195 -30.71 -3.74 2.06
CA THR A 195 -31.87 -2.83 2.01
C THR A 195 -31.56 -1.58 1.19
N MET A 196 -30.29 -1.16 1.18
CA MET A 196 -29.83 0.00 0.43
C MET A 196 -28.45 -0.27 -0.17
N TYR A 197 -28.29 0.07 -1.45
CA TYR A 197 -26.98 0.18 -2.11
C TYR A 197 -26.83 1.59 -2.66
N ALA A 198 -25.83 2.35 -2.19
CA ALA A 198 -25.73 3.76 -2.53
C ALA A 198 -24.28 4.23 -2.63
N ALA A 199 -24.03 5.11 -3.60
CA ALA A 199 -22.78 5.84 -3.71
C ALA A 199 -22.82 7.12 -2.88
N TYR A 200 -21.65 7.54 -2.39
CA TYR A 200 -21.39 8.88 -1.88
C TYR A 200 -20.23 9.52 -2.65
N VAL A 201 -20.12 10.83 -2.56
CA VAL A 201 -19.07 11.59 -3.22
C VAL A 201 -17.90 11.75 -2.25
N PRO A 202 -16.69 11.26 -2.56
CA PRO A 202 -15.53 11.46 -1.69
C PRO A 202 -15.15 12.95 -1.64
N GLY A 203 -14.60 13.37 -0.49
CA GLY A 203 -14.17 14.75 -0.25
C GLY A 203 -15.28 15.70 0.24
N GLU A 204 -16.54 15.31 0.18
CA GLU A 204 -17.64 16.08 0.78
C GLU A 204 -17.51 16.12 2.31
N LYS A 205 -18.11 17.15 2.91
CA LYS A 205 -18.13 17.33 4.38
C LYS A 205 -19.49 17.01 4.97
N ASP A 206 -20.53 16.99 4.15
CA ASP A 206 -21.91 16.78 4.56
C ASP A 206 -22.54 15.59 3.85
N TYR A 207 -22.86 14.56 4.62
CA TYR A 207 -23.54 13.34 4.21
C TYR A 207 -24.94 13.22 4.84
N SER A 208 -25.47 14.31 5.42
CA SER A 208 -26.73 14.31 6.16
C SER A 208 -27.92 13.81 5.35
N ALA A 209 -27.97 14.10 4.05
CA ALA A 209 -29.00 13.59 3.15
C ALA A 209 -28.95 12.05 2.96
N LEU A 210 -27.75 11.49 2.84
CA LEU A 210 -27.54 10.03 2.79
C LEU A 210 -27.92 9.38 4.11
N VAL A 211 -27.50 9.97 5.22
CA VAL A 211 -27.84 9.51 6.58
C VAL A 211 -29.35 9.55 6.81
N SER A 212 -30.04 10.62 6.39
CA SER A 212 -31.50 10.72 6.50
C SER A 212 -32.22 9.60 5.73
N LYS A 213 -31.75 9.24 4.55
CA LYS A 213 -32.29 8.09 3.77
C LYS A 213 -32.07 6.77 4.51
N MET A 214 -30.88 6.55 5.09
CA MET A 214 -30.61 5.35 5.90
C MET A 214 -31.50 5.29 7.13
N LYS A 215 -31.72 6.42 7.81
CA LYS A 215 -32.62 6.50 8.97
C LYS A 215 -34.07 6.16 8.58
N GLN A 216 -34.59 6.71 7.48
CA GLN A 216 -35.90 6.41 6.96
C GLN A 216 -36.08 4.92 6.59
N ALA A 217 -35.01 4.31 6.06
CA ALA A 217 -34.99 2.88 5.75
C ALA A 217 -34.82 1.99 6.99
N ASN A 218 -34.61 2.57 8.17
CA ASN A 218 -34.30 1.88 9.43
C ASN A 218 -33.10 0.93 9.31
N ILE A 219 -31.98 1.43 8.79
CA ILE A 219 -30.77 0.65 8.61
C ILE A 219 -30.15 0.29 9.97
N ASP A 220 -29.87 -1.00 10.18
CA ASP A 220 -29.24 -1.55 11.38
C ASP A 220 -27.72 -1.65 11.23
N VAL A 221 -27.25 -1.95 10.00
CA VAL A 221 -25.83 -2.23 9.70
C VAL A 221 -25.42 -1.43 8.47
N ILE A 222 -24.29 -0.79 8.52
CA ILE A 222 -23.70 -0.07 7.40
C ILE A 222 -22.36 -0.76 7.04
N TYR A 223 -22.27 -1.30 5.83
CA TYR A 223 -20.98 -1.67 5.23
C TYR A 223 -20.52 -0.57 4.30
N ILE A 224 -19.28 -0.11 4.45
CA ILE A 224 -18.74 1.00 3.66
C ILE A 224 -17.49 0.52 2.92
N GLY A 225 -17.55 0.51 1.59
CA GLY A 225 -16.42 0.46 0.69
C GLY A 225 -15.91 1.88 0.44
N GLY A 226 -14.77 2.23 1.03
CA GLY A 226 -14.21 3.57 0.95
C GLY A 226 -13.19 3.84 2.05
N TYR A 227 -12.76 5.07 2.14
CA TYR A 227 -11.66 5.48 3.02
C TYR A 227 -12.15 5.99 4.37
N HIS A 228 -11.22 6.07 5.31
CA HIS A 228 -11.46 6.42 6.72
C HIS A 228 -12.09 7.80 6.92
N THR A 229 -11.74 8.79 6.11
CA THR A 229 -12.22 10.17 6.29
C THR A 229 -13.73 10.26 6.11
N GLU A 230 -14.24 9.82 4.98
CA GLU A 230 -15.67 9.85 4.66
C GLU A 230 -16.46 8.88 5.54
N THR A 231 -15.90 7.70 5.80
CA THR A 231 -16.50 6.72 6.72
C THR A 231 -16.71 7.35 8.10
N GLY A 232 -15.68 8.02 8.63
CA GLY A 232 -15.76 8.72 9.92
C GLY A 232 -16.81 9.83 9.93
N LEU A 233 -16.91 10.62 8.88
CA LEU A 233 -17.93 11.69 8.77
C LEU A 233 -19.35 11.12 8.69
N ILE A 234 -19.56 10.06 7.91
CA ILE A 234 -20.86 9.40 7.79
C ILE A 234 -21.32 8.84 9.15
N ILE A 235 -20.42 8.17 9.89
CA ILE A 235 -20.73 7.64 11.22
C ILE A 235 -21.10 8.75 12.19
N ARG A 236 -20.33 9.84 12.23
CA ARG A 236 -20.60 10.99 13.10
C ARG A 236 -21.97 11.58 12.81
N GLN A 237 -22.30 11.79 11.54
CA GLN A 237 -23.60 12.36 11.14
C GLN A 237 -24.74 11.39 11.39
N ALA A 238 -24.53 10.07 11.27
CA ALA A 238 -25.51 9.07 11.66
C ALA A 238 -25.82 9.14 13.16
N LYS A 239 -24.82 9.20 14.01
CA LYS A 239 -25.00 9.36 15.47
C LYS A 239 -25.68 10.69 15.82
N GLN A 240 -25.31 11.80 15.16
CA GLN A 240 -25.95 13.12 15.35
C GLN A 240 -27.44 13.09 14.99
N GLN A 241 -27.86 12.29 14.00
CA GLN A 241 -29.27 12.11 13.66
C GLN A 241 -29.98 11.05 14.52
N GLY A 242 -29.33 10.55 15.57
CA GLY A 242 -29.89 9.57 16.51
C GLY A 242 -29.93 8.13 15.98
N MET A 243 -29.15 7.81 14.94
CA MET A 243 -28.92 6.43 14.50
C MET A 243 -27.83 5.77 15.36
N ASN A 244 -27.93 4.47 15.54
CA ASN A 244 -26.91 3.67 16.20
C ASN A 244 -26.62 2.37 15.42
N PRO A 245 -26.22 2.45 14.15
CA PRO A 245 -25.93 1.28 13.35
C PRO A 245 -24.63 0.63 13.78
N THR A 246 -24.50 -0.69 13.55
CA THR A 246 -23.20 -1.32 13.48
C THR A 246 -22.53 -0.86 12.18
N VAL A 247 -21.26 -0.49 12.25
CA VAL A 247 -20.48 -0.06 11.08
C VAL A 247 -19.38 -1.05 10.81
N MET A 248 -19.24 -1.41 9.55
CA MET A 248 -18.18 -2.27 9.05
C MET A 248 -17.60 -1.69 7.77
N GLY A 249 -16.27 -1.76 7.65
CA GLY A 249 -15.55 -1.35 6.44
C GLY A 249 -14.39 -2.28 6.12
N GLY A 250 -13.59 -1.85 5.14
CA GLY A 250 -12.41 -2.57 4.71
C GLY A 250 -11.12 -2.10 5.38
N ASP A 251 -10.05 -2.48 4.78
CA ASP A 251 -8.66 -2.24 5.16
C ASP A 251 -8.25 -0.75 5.19
N ALA A 252 -8.98 0.12 4.51
CA ALA A 252 -8.75 1.57 4.55
C ALA A 252 -9.24 2.26 5.84
N LEU A 253 -9.61 1.51 6.87
CA LEU A 253 -9.87 2.01 8.23
C LEU A 253 -8.71 1.76 9.18
N VAL A 254 -7.59 1.20 8.71
CA VAL A 254 -6.43 0.82 9.51
C VAL A 254 -5.45 1.99 9.70
N THR A 255 -5.96 3.09 10.21
CA THR A 255 -5.18 4.28 10.54
C THR A 255 -5.72 4.96 11.80
N SER A 256 -4.83 5.41 12.68
CA SER A 256 -5.18 6.17 13.88
C SER A 256 -5.97 7.45 13.56
N GLU A 257 -5.85 7.99 12.35
CA GLU A 257 -6.63 9.15 11.90
C GLU A 257 -8.14 8.88 11.88
N TYR A 258 -8.56 7.61 11.64
CA TYR A 258 -9.97 7.22 11.75
C TYR A 258 -10.56 7.60 13.12
N TRP A 259 -9.85 7.25 14.21
CA TRP A 259 -10.30 7.60 15.56
C TRP A 259 -10.22 9.10 15.84
N GLN A 260 -9.24 9.80 15.29
CA GLN A 260 -9.15 11.26 15.42
C GLN A 260 -10.36 11.97 14.80
N ILE A 261 -10.91 11.40 13.72
CA ILE A 261 -12.11 11.92 13.06
C ILE A 261 -13.37 11.55 13.84
N THR A 262 -13.49 10.31 14.29
CA THR A 262 -14.72 9.78 14.88
C THR A 262 -14.84 10.03 16.38
N GLY A 263 -13.72 10.04 17.11
CA GLY A 263 -13.74 9.94 18.56
C GLY A 263 -14.54 8.74 19.03
N ASP A 264 -15.23 8.85 20.14
CA ASP A 264 -16.06 7.78 20.71
C ASP A 264 -17.20 7.30 19.81
N GLN A 265 -17.51 8.06 18.75
CA GLN A 265 -18.55 7.65 17.77
C GLN A 265 -18.06 6.52 16.85
N GLY A 266 -16.73 6.32 16.76
CA GLY A 266 -16.10 5.20 16.06
C GLY A 266 -16.03 3.91 16.86
N GLU A 267 -16.44 3.94 18.13
CA GLU A 267 -16.45 2.76 19.01
C GLU A 267 -17.24 1.61 18.38
N GLY A 268 -16.66 0.42 18.39
CA GLY A 268 -17.29 -0.79 17.85
C GLY A 268 -17.29 -0.88 16.32
N THR A 269 -16.62 0.03 15.60
CA THR A 269 -16.47 -0.12 14.14
C THR A 269 -15.61 -1.33 13.82
N ILE A 270 -16.14 -2.21 12.98
CA ILE A 270 -15.47 -3.42 12.52
C ILE A 270 -14.76 -3.12 11.20
N MET A 271 -13.58 -3.67 10.99
CA MET A 271 -12.89 -3.60 9.71
C MET A 271 -12.19 -4.91 9.40
N THR A 272 -11.94 -5.16 8.12
CA THR A 272 -11.12 -6.29 7.67
C THR A 272 -9.73 -5.80 7.30
N PHE A 273 -8.70 -6.49 7.79
CA PHE A 273 -7.30 -6.28 7.44
C PHE A 273 -6.56 -7.61 7.61
N PRO A 274 -5.43 -7.85 6.96
CA PRO A 274 -4.61 -9.03 7.27
C PRO A 274 -4.14 -9.06 8.73
N SER A 275 -3.79 -10.25 9.24
CA SER A 275 -3.22 -10.42 10.59
C SER A 275 -2.06 -9.46 10.80
N ASP A 276 -2.02 -8.81 11.98
CA ASP A 276 -1.11 -7.70 12.29
C ASP A 276 0.37 -8.06 12.06
N PRO A 277 1.02 -7.50 11.04
CA PRO A 277 2.39 -7.83 10.72
C PRO A 277 3.38 -7.39 11.81
N ARG A 278 3.01 -6.41 12.66
CA ARG A 278 3.85 -5.96 13.79
C ARG A 278 4.09 -7.06 14.82
N ARG A 279 3.22 -8.09 14.87
CA ARG A 279 3.29 -9.23 15.78
C ARG A 279 4.12 -10.39 15.22
N ARG A 280 4.51 -10.34 13.95
CA ARG A 280 5.29 -11.41 13.31
C ARG A 280 6.75 -11.37 13.78
N PRO A 281 7.36 -12.53 14.11
CA PRO A 281 8.79 -12.57 14.49
C PRO A 281 9.71 -11.98 13.41
N SER A 282 9.38 -12.15 12.14
CA SER A 282 10.11 -11.58 11.01
C SER A 282 10.16 -10.04 11.01
N ALA A 283 9.16 -9.38 11.60
CA ALA A 283 9.09 -7.92 11.68
C ALA A 283 9.76 -7.36 12.96
N ALA A 284 10.04 -8.16 13.96
CA ALA A 284 10.40 -7.69 15.32
C ALA A 284 11.53 -6.65 15.33
N LYS A 285 12.59 -6.88 14.54
CA LYS A 285 13.73 -5.95 14.42
C LYS A 285 13.29 -4.61 13.84
N VAL A 286 12.57 -4.64 12.72
CA VAL A 286 12.14 -3.43 11.99
C VAL A 286 11.11 -2.65 12.80
N VAL A 287 10.20 -3.34 13.47
CA VAL A 287 9.23 -2.72 14.41
C VAL A 287 9.96 -1.99 15.53
N ALA A 288 11.01 -2.58 16.10
CA ALA A 288 11.82 -1.93 17.14
C ALA A 288 12.54 -0.68 16.60
N GLN A 289 13.03 -0.71 15.34
CA GLN A 289 13.65 0.46 14.70
C GLN A 289 12.64 1.60 14.50
N PHE A 290 11.42 1.31 14.05
CA PHE A 290 10.35 2.30 13.94
C PHE A 290 10.00 2.92 15.30
N LYS A 291 9.79 2.06 16.32
CA LYS A 291 9.48 2.53 17.69
C LYS A 291 10.58 3.41 18.28
N ALA A 292 11.84 3.10 18.02
CA ALA A 292 12.98 3.93 18.43
C ALA A 292 12.97 5.33 17.80
N LYS A 293 12.30 5.50 16.64
CA LYS A 293 12.06 6.80 15.99
C LYS A 293 10.72 7.44 16.39
N GLY A 294 9.98 6.86 17.33
CA GLY A 294 8.66 7.36 17.73
C GLY A 294 7.57 7.11 16.68
N ILE A 295 7.77 6.16 15.77
CA ILE A 295 6.81 5.80 14.71
C ILE A 295 6.16 4.47 15.08
N ASP A 296 4.83 4.42 15.13
CA ASP A 296 4.11 3.15 15.12
C ASP A 296 3.97 2.69 13.66
N PRO A 297 4.52 1.53 13.28
CA PRO A 297 4.40 1.03 11.91
C PRO A 297 3.02 0.39 11.66
N GLU A 298 1.94 1.17 11.87
CA GLU A 298 0.56 0.76 11.61
C GLU A 298 0.27 0.58 10.11
N GLY A 299 -0.79 -0.12 9.82
CA GLY A 299 -1.33 -0.25 8.46
C GLY A 299 -0.32 -0.77 7.46
N TYR A 300 -0.05 0.04 6.45
CA TYR A 300 0.75 -0.34 5.29
C TYR A 300 2.26 -0.04 5.38
N VAL A 301 2.74 0.44 6.53
CA VAL A 301 4.17 0.75 6.72
C VAL A 301 5.05 -0.47 6.43
N LEU A 302 4.73 -1.62 7.05
CA LEU A 302 5.51 -2.84 6.87
C LEU A 302 5.29 -3.49 5.49
N TYR A 303 4.13 -3.28 4.87
CA TYR A 303 3.86 -3.73 3.49
C TYR A 303 4.73 -2.98 2.48
N THR A 304 4.89 -1.67 2.67
CA THR A 304 5.77 -0.86 1.83
C THR A 304 7.25 -1.22 2.03
N TYR A 305 7.64 -1.44 3.28
CA TYR A 305 8.97 -1.94 3.60
C TYR A 305 9.24 -3.27 2.88
N ALA A 306 8.28 -4.22 2.95
CA ALA A 306 8.40 -5.54 2.33
C ALA A 306 8.52 -5.46 0.81
N ALA A 307 7.74 -4.59 0.15
CA ALA A 307 7.81 -4.39 -1.30
C ALA A 307 9.22 -3.99 -1.79
N ILE A 308 9.90 -3.13 -1.03
CA ILE A 308 11.27 -2.71 -1.36
C ILE A 308 12.29 -3.78 -0.94
N GLN A 309 12.05 -4.45 0.19
CA GLN A 309 12.91 -5.53 0.68
C GLN A 309 12.98 -6.69 -0.30
N GLU A 310 11.83 -7.18 -0.79
CA GLU A 310 11.78 -8.29 -1.74
C GLU A 310 12.32 -7.91 -3.12
N TRP A 311 12.04 -6.66 -3.59
CA TRP A 311 12.66 -6.13 -4.80
C TRP A 311 14.20 -6.17 -4.72
N ALA A 312 14.77 -5.70 -3.63
CA ALA A 312 16.22 -5.69 -3.44
C ALA A 312 16.81 -7.11 -3.41
N ALA A 313 16.10 -8.05 -2.76
CA ALA A 313 16.49 -9.45 -2.73
C ALA A 313 16.40 -10.10 -4.13
N ALA A 314 15.33 -9.81 -4.88
CA ALA A 314 15.14 -10.31 -6.23
C ALA A 314 16.17 -9.74 -7.22
N ALA A 315 16.45 -8.45 -7.15
CA ALA A 315 17.48 -7.81 -7.97
C ALA A 315 18.87 -8.38 -7.68
N THR A 316 19.20 -8.61 -6.42
CA THR A 316 20.45 -9.25 -6.00
C THR A 316 20.55 -10.67 -6.55
N LYS A 317 19.48 -11.46 -6.43
CA LYS A 317 19.40 -12.83 -6.95
C LYS A 317 19.50 -12.88 -8.48
N ALA A 318 18.86 -11.92 -9.17
CA ALA A 318 18.92 -11.79 -10.62
C ALA A 318 20.28 -11.28 -11.13
N GLY A 319 21.12 -10.72 -10.26
CA GLY A 319 22.41 -10.08 -10.62
C GLY A 319 22.23 -8.79 -11.45
N THR A 320 21.05 -8.18 -11.42
CA THR A 320 20.71 -6.99 -12.23
C THR A 320 19.53 -6.23 -11.63
N THR A 321 19.44 -4.94 -11.96
CA THR A 321 18.26 -4.11 -11.68
C THR A 321 17.34 -3.94 -12.88
N ASP A 322 17.57 -4.67 -13.97
CA ASP A 322 16.65 -4.70 -15.11
C ASP A 322 15.25 -5.11 -14.67
N PRO A 323 14.23 -4.25 -14.84
CA PRO A 323 12.92 -4.48 -14.23
C PRO A 323 12.23 -5.77 -14.70
N LYS A 324 12.40 -6.16 -15.97
CA LYS A 324 11.79 -7.39 -16.51
C LYS A 324 12.42 -8.64 -15.91
N LYS A 325 13.75 -8.68 -15.81
CA LYS A 325 14.47 -9.81 -15.18
C LYS A 325 14.16 -9.91 -13.69
N VAL A 326 14.03 -8.76 -13.01
CA VAL A 326 13.63 -8.74 -11.60
C VAL A 326 12.19 -9.24 -11.46
N ALA A 327 11.25 -8.83 -12.33
CA ALA A 327 9.87 -9.32 -12.31
C ALA A 327 9.79 -10.85 -12.53
N GLU A 328 10.54 -11.40 -13.48
CA GLU A 328 10.65 -12.85 -13.70
C GLU A 328 11.20 -13.56 -12.46
N THR A 329 12.21 -12.99 -11.83
CA THR A 329 12.84 -13.51 -10.62
C THR A 329 11.88 -13.49 -9.43
N LEU A 330 11.10 -12.40 -9.27
CA LEU A 330 10.06 -12.30 -8.26
C LEU A 330 9.01 -13.41 -8.41
N LYS A 331 8.48 -13.61 -9.61
CA LYS A 331 7.47 -14.66 -9.90
C LYS A 331 7.98 -16.08 -9.67
N ALA A 332 9.26 -16.33 -9.93
CA ALA A 332 9.86 -17.65 -9.76
C ALA A 332 10.35 -17.92 -8.33
N GLY A 333 10.31 -16.93 -7.46
CA GLY A 333 10.91 -16.99 -6.13
C GLY A 333 9.93 -17.10 -4.98
N SER A 334 10.52 -17.27 -3.80
CA SER A 334 9.88 -17.10 -2.51
C SER A 334 10.80 -16.24 -1.66
N TRP A 335 10.24 -15.21 -1.01
CA TRP A 335 10.99 -14.08 -0.45
C TRP A 335 10.72 -13.98 1.05
N ASP A 336 11.79 -14.04 1.84
CA ASP A 336 11.71 -13.80 3.28
C ASP A 336 11.64 -12.28 3.52
N THR A 337 10.54 -11.82 4.08
CA THR A 337 10.27 -10.40 4.32
C THR A 337 9.82 -10.15 5.76
N VAL A 338 9.65 -8.88 6.12
CA VAL A 338 9.02 -8.50 7.40
C VAL A 338 7.59 -9.01 7.52
N LEU A 339 6.90 -9.27 6.40
CA LEU A 339 5.57 -9.90 6.38
C LEU A 339 5.61 -11.44 6.47
N GLY A 340 6.78 -12.02 6.67
CA GLY A 340 7.00 -13.46 6.51
C GLY A 340 7.40 -13.81 5.08
N LYS A 341 7.11 -15.04 4.68
CA LYS A 341 7.46 -15.54 3.35
C LYS A 341 6.41 -15.12 2.32
N ILE A 342 6.83 -14.46 1.25
CA ILE A 342 5.98 -14.01 0.13
C ILE A 342 6.35 -14.80 -1.12
N SER A 343 5.34 -15.29 -1.84
CA SER A 343 5.43 -15.86 -3.18
C SER A 343 4.32 -15.30 -4.04
N TYR A 344 4.52 -15.31 -5.35
CA TYR A 344 3.60 -14.70 -6.31
C TYR A 344 2.96 -15.74 -7.23
N ASP A 345 1.72 -15.48 -7.61
CA ASP A 345 1.09 -16.19 -8.72
C ASP A 345 1.55 -15.62 -10.08
N LYS A 346 1.01 -16.16 -11.17
CA LYS A 346 1.36 -15.73 -12.54
C LYS A 346 1.02 -14.26 -12.83
N LYS A 347 0.05 -13.69 -12.11
CA LYS A 347 -0.41 -12.30 -12.29
C LYS A 347 0.38 -11.30 -11.45
N GLY A 348 1.06 -11.77 -10.39
CA GLY A 348 1.77 -10.92 -9.44
C GLY A 348 0.99 -10.67 -8.15
N ASP A 349 -0.04 -11.47 -7.87
CA ASP A 349 -0.72 -11.50 -6.59
C ASP A 349 0.02 -12.41 -5.61
N VAL A 350 0.03 -12.04 -4.32
CA VAL A 350 0.55 -12.93 -3.28
C VAL A 350 -0.27 -14.21 -3.22
N THR A 351 0.41 -15.36 -3.09
CA THR A 351 -0.24 -16.67 -3.06
C THR A 351 -0.98 -16.95 -1.75
N GLU A 352 -0.57 -16.29 -0.69
CA GLU A 352 -1.18 -16.41 0.64
C GLU A 352 -1.56 -15.02 1.15
N SER A 353 -2.81 -14.84 1.49
CA SER A 353 -3.34 -13.64 2.13
C SER A 353 -4.45 -14.05 3.08
N ASP A 354 -4.35 -13.63 4.30
CA ASP A 354 -5.35 -13.80 5.33
C ASP A 354 -6.03 -12.46 5.61
N TYR A 355 -7.35 -12.43 5.58
CA TYR A 355 -8.12 -11.31 6.11
C TYR A 355 -8.81 -11.74 7.40
N VAL A 356 -8.61 -10.96 8.45
CA VAL A 356 -9.23 -11.13 9.77
C VAL A 356 -10.03 -9.89 10.13
N PHE A 357 -10.82 -9.98 11.19
CA PHE A 357 -11.61 -8.86 11.67
C PHE A 357 -10.86 -8.12 12.78
N TYR A 358 -10.96 -6.82 12.71
CA TYR A 358 -10.54 -5.90 13.77
C TYR A 358 -11.74 -5.09 14.25
N ILE A 359 -11.67 -4.66 15.49
CA ILE A 359 -12.66 -3.77 16.09
C ILE A 359 -11.96 -2.57 16.71
N TRP A 360 -12.50 -1.39 16.48
CA TRP A 360 -12.07 -0.16 17.13
C TRP A 360 -12.61 -0.08 18.56
N HIS A 361 -11.75 0.13 19.51
CA HIS A 361 -12.07 0.28 20.93
C HIS A 361 -11.15 1.28 21.59
N LYS A 362 -11.73 2.33 22.22
CA LYS A 362 -11.01 3.36 23.00
C LYS A 362 -9.75 3.90 22.32
N GLY A 363 -9.87 4.27 21.04
CA GLY A 363 -8.78 4.89 20.29
C GLY A 363 -7.78 3.93 19.67
N ASN A 364 -7.95 2.63 19.86
CA ASN A 364 -7.11 1.59 19.28
C ASN A 364 -7.95 0.57 18.53
N TYR A 365 -7.34 -0.18 17.65
CA TYR A 365 -7.98 -1.34 17.04
C TYR A 365 -7.21 -2.62 17.40
N ALA A 366 -7.94 -3.69 17.55
CA ALA A 366 -7.41 -5.01 17.83
C ALA A 366 -8.15 -6.07 17.04
N GLU A 367 -7.46 -7.16 16.75
CA GLU A 367 -8.03 -8.35 16.13
C GLU A 367 -9.12 -8.94 17.05
N MET A 368 -10.27 -9.32 16.47
CA MET A 368 -11.44 -9.83 17.18
C MET A 368 -11.27 -11.31 17.59
#